data_d25ec43ed2f7e4d0464bb5e9c47f25b6
#
_entry.id   d25ec43ed2f7e4d0464bb5e9c47f25b6
#
_cell.length_a   1.000
_cell.length_b   1.000
_cell.length_c   1.000
_cell.angle_alpha   90.00
_cell.angle_beta   90.00
_cell.angle_gamma   90.00
#
_symmetry.space_group_name_H-M   'P 1'
#
loop_
_entity.id
_entity.type
_entity.pdbx_description
1 polymer ?
#
loop_
_entity_poly.entity_id
_entity_poly.type
_entity_poly.pdbx_seq_one_letter_code
_entity_poly.pdbx_strand_id
1 'polypeptide(L)'
;MYRIQQIKLPIDHKEEELLIKAAEALRIKKEEIKEISIFRKSIDARKKDEILFIYTLDVDTYKEVKISKRNNNISVAEPFIYDVQATGEKPLNNRPVVVGSGPAGLFCALLLAEKGYRPIILERGKTVKERVKDVEKFWKEGILNYSSNVQFGEGGAGTFSDGKLNTLIKDRSKRGKKVLEEFVEAGAPTEITYINKPHIGTDLLRNVLVNIRKKIISLGGTFRFEECLTDIIIKDNAVQRIVTESDIIETDVLVLAIGHSARDTFEMLNNKLKLTAKPFAIGVRVEHPQKMICEAQYGEMAGNPLLGPADYKFVHKSKNGRSVYTFCMCPGGVVTASASEAEGVVTNGMSFHERDLENANAAVVVQINPEDFGGEKNPMAGVEFQRYWERKAYEAGGGNYRAPVQLFKDFKEKVVSSSFGEIYPTYRPGCTFANLWDCLPDYVCESLVEGITAFGKFLTNYDRPDTLLTGVETRTSSPLRILRNDEMQSNIRGIYPCGEGSGYAGGIMSAS
;
A
#
# COMPACT_ATOMS: atom_id res chain seq x y z
N MET A 1 33.09 9.70 0.45
CA MET A 1 31.80 10.05 1.08
C MET A 1 31.65 9.29 2.40
N TYR A 2 31.12 9.91 3.44
CA TYR A 2 30.94 9.35 4.79
C TYR A 2 29.49 9.42 5.19
N ARG A 3 28.94 8.35 5.77
CA ARG A 3 27.58 8.31 6.32
C ARG A 3 27.62 8.50 7.81
N ILE A 4 26.94 9.54 8.31
CA ILE A 4 26.86 9.89 9.72
C ILE A 4 25.42 9.63 10.20
N GLN A 5 25.26 8.82 11.21
CA GLN A 5 23.98 8.46 11.79
C GLN A 5 23.72 9.17 13.11
N GLN A 6 22.47 9.22 13.55
CA GLN A 6 22.04 9.73 14.86
C GLN A 6 22.37 11.22 15.12
N ILE A 7 22.37 12.03 14.07
CA ILE A 7 22.42 13.49 14.22
C ILE A 7 21.05 13.96 14.74
N LYS A 8 21.03 14.54 15.93
CA LYS A 8 19.81 15.00 16.62
C LYS A 8 19.77 16.51 16.62
N LEU A 9 18.63 17.07 16.19
CA LEU A 9 18.40 18.51 16.17
C LEU A 9 16.96 18.82 16.63
N PRO A 10 16.73 19.98 17.27
CA PRO A 10 15.38 20.49 17.52
C PRO A 10 14.58 20.59 16.22
N ILE A 11 13.25 20.58 16.31
CA ILE A 11 12.41 20.61 15.09
C ILE A 11 12.50 21.94 14.33
N ASP A 12 12.81 23.02 15.01
CA ASP A 12 12.96 24.39 14.51
C ASP A 12 14.40 24.77 14.13
N HIS A 13 15.33 23.79 14.08
CA HIS A 13 16.73 24.02 13.71
C HIS A 13 16.86 24.63 12.31
N LYS A 14 17.94 25.37 12.11
CA LYS A 14 18.30 25.92 10.80
C LYS A 14 19.10 24.87 10.00
N GLU A 15 19.01 24.95 8.67
CA GLU A 15 19.72 24.03 7.78
C GLU A 15 21.24 24.04 7.99
N GLU A 16 21.81 25.21 8.34
CA GLU A 16 23.23 25.36 8.64
C GLU A 16 23.70 24.49 9.83
N GLU A 17 22.81 24.17 10.76
CA GLU A 17 23.14 23.33 11.92
C GLU A 17 23.43 21.88 11.53
N LEU A 18 22.88 21.39 10.41
CA LEU A 18 23.25 20.08 9.85
C LEU A 18 24.72 20.04 9.46
N LEU A 19 25.21 21.10 8.81
CA LEU A 19 26.61 21.24 8.42
C LEU A 19 27.53 21.29 9.63
N ILE A 20 27.16 22.06 10.66
CA ILE A 20 27.93 22.17 11.92
C ILE A 20 28.01 20.82 12.60
N LYS A 21 26.88 20.11 12.74
CA LYS A 21 26.83 18.80 13.39
C LYS A 21 27.58 17.72 12.60
N ALA A 22 27.56 17.78 11.28
CA ALA A 22 28.34 16.88 10.42
C ALA A 22 29.87 17.12 10.62
N ALA A 23 30.31 18.39 10.64
CA ALA A 23 31.71 18.75 10.87
C ALA A 23 32.19 18.31 12.26
N GLU A 24 31.39 18.56 13.31
CA GLU A 24 31.65 18.09 14.68
C GLU A 24 31.82 16.56 14.74
N ALA A 25 30.91 15.81 14.12
CA ALA A 25 30.91 14.36 14.09
C ALA A 25 32.17 13.80 13.40
N LEU A 26 32.59 14.40 12.28
CA LEU A 26 33.77 14.03 11.53
C LEU A 26 35.08 14.59 12.15
N ARG A 27 34.99 15.53 13.10
CA ARG A 27 36.13 16.25 13.71
C ARG A 27 36.96 17.02 12.68
N ILE A 28 36.29 17.68 11.77
CA ILE A 28 36.88 18.55 10.73
C ILE A 28 36.25 19.93 10.79
N LYS A 29 36.83 20.88 10.05
CA LYS A 29 36.23 22.18 9.87
C LYS A 29 35.09 22.09 8.84
N LYS A 30 34.06 22.96 8.96
CA LYS A 30 32.93 22.96 8.00
C LYS A 30 33.36 23.28 6.56
N GLU A 31 34.42 24.07 6.39
CA GLU A 31 35.01 24.38 5.08
C GLU A 31 35.69 23.19 4.40
N GLU A 32 35.96 22.11 5.13
CA GLU A 32 36.48 20.87 4.59
C GLU A 32 35.37 19.93 4.06
N ILE A 33 34.10 20.24 4.32
CA ILE A 33 32.94 19.56 3.73
C ILE A 33 32.70 20.12 2.35
N LYS A 34 32.66 19.25 1.36
CA LYS A 34 32.38 19.58 -0.05
C LYS A 34 30.88 19.62 -0.32
N GLU A 35 30.17 18.61 0.18
CA GLU A 35 28.73 18.43 -0.03
C GLU A 35 28.12 17.66 1.14
N ILE A 36 26.88 17.98 1.46
CA ILE A 36 26.06 17.27 2.44
C ILE A 36 24.70 16.94 1.85
N SER A 37 24.25 15.71 2.04
CA SER A 37 22.90 15.28 1.66
C SER A 37 22.22 14.52 2.77
N ILE A 38 20.90 14.64 2.85
CA ILE A 38 20.10 13.92 3.83
C ILE A 38 19.83 12.52 3.27
N PHE A 39 20.39 11.49 3.91
CA PHE A 39 20.09 10.11 3.58
C PHE A 39 18.80 9.62 4.26
N ARG A 40 18.52 10.10 5.50
CA ARG A 40 17.31 9.78 6.24
C ARG A 40 16.97 10.87 7.24
N LYS A 41 15.68 11.19 7.33
CA LYS A 41 15.08 12.07 8.35
C LYS A 41 13.94 11.34 9.05
N SER A 42 13.90 11.38 10.38
CA SER A 42 12.82 10.82 11.19
C SER A 42 12.50 11.71 12.38
N ILE A 43 11.28 11.58 12.93
CA ILE A 43 10.84 12.27 14.14
C ILE A 43 11.06 11.34 15.33
N ASP A 44 11.62 11.86 16.41
CA ASP A 44 11.66 11.23 17.73
C ASP A 44 10.75 11.99 18.70
N ALA A 45 9.53 11.50 18.85
CA ALA A 45 8.50 12.05 19.73
C ALA A 45 8.27 11.17 20.99
N ARG A 46 9.27 10.36 21.39
CA ARG A 46 9.15 9.53 22.60
C ARG A 46 9.05 10.36 23.88
N LYS A 47 9.63 11.56 23.86
CA LYS A 47 9.46 12.60 24.88
C LYS A 47 8.68 13.74 24.25
N LYS A 48 7.44 13.97 24.71
CA LYS A 48 6.54 14.97 24.12
C LYS A 48 6.98 16.41 24.38
N ASP A 49 7.74 16.65 25.42
CA ASP A 49 8.36 17.92 25.80
C ASP A 49 9.68 18.22 25.08
N GLU A 50 10.26 17.22 24.40
CA GLU A 50 11.52 17.34 23.67
C GLU A 50 11.45 16.53 22.36
N ILE A 51 10.66 17.00 21.39
CA ILE A 51 10.56 16.35 20.06
C ILE A 51 11.76 16.78 19.22
N LEU A 52 12.44 15.81 18.61
CA LEU A 52 13.65 16.01 17.81
C LEU A 52 13.51 15.42 16.42
N PHE A 53 14.19 16.02 15.46
CA PHE A 53 14.52 15.35 14.20
C PHE A 53 15.81 14.55 14.35
N ILE A 54 15.80 13.33 13.84
CA ILE A 54 16.96 12.43 13.78
C ILE A 54 17.36 12.30 12.32
N TYR A 55 18.59 12.67 12.01
CA TYR A 55 19.14 12.60 10.67
C TYR A 55 20.19 11.48 10.53
N THR A 56 20.24 10.92 9.35
CA THR A 56 21.42 10.26 8.80
C THR A 56 21.86 11.09 7.59
N LEU A 57 23.12 11.51 7.58
CA LEU A 57 23.67 12.38 6.55
C LEU A 57 24.74 11.63 5.76
N ASP A 58 24.77 11.85 4.45
CA ASP A 58 25.90 11.52 3.60
C ASP A 58 26.71 12.78 3.35
N VAL A 59 28.01 12.70 3.65
CA VAL A 59 28.93 13.86 3.64
C VAL A 59 30.11 13.57 2.73
N ASP A 60 30.31 14.38 1.71
CA ASP A 60 31.50 14.37 0.90
C ASP A 60 32.50 15.42 1.40
N THR A 61 33.78 15.09 1.41
CA THR A 61 34.84 15.96 1.96
C THR A 61 35.97 16.16 0.94
N TYR A 62 36.62 17.31 0.98
CA TYR A 62 37.77 17.57 0.10
C TYR A 62 38.99 16.70 0.40
N LYS A 63 39.10 16.18 1.64
CA LYS A 63 40.19 15.33 2.08
C LYS A 63 39.63 14.09 2.75
N GLU A 64 40.43 13.02 2.75
CA GLU A 64 40.10 11.80 3.47
C GLU A 64 40.08 12.04 4.99
N VAL A 65 39.03 11.57 5.66
CA VAL A 65 38.82 11.69 7.09
C VAL A 65 39.12 10.36 7.77
N LYS A 66 39.96 10.35 8.79
CA LYS A 66 40.23 9.16 9.59
C LYS A 66 39.07 8.88 10.55
N ILE A 67 38.33 7.80 10.28
CA ILE A 67 37.23 7.36 11.13
C ILE A 67 37.78 6.48 12.26
N SER A 68 37.39 6.81 13.49
CA SER A 68 37.68 5.94 14.64
C SER A 68 36.85 4.65 14.56
N LYS A 69 37.53 3.49 14.63
CA LYS A 69 36.87 2.17 14.68
C LYS A 69 35.87 1.99 15.85
N ARG A 70 35.94 2.87 16.85
CA ARG A 70 35.04 2.88 18.01
C ARG A 70 33.75 3.66 17.78
N ASN A 71 33.66 4.44 16.70
CA ASN A 71 32.48 5.23 16.39
C ASN A 71 31.58 4.48 15.39
N ASN A 72 30.62 3.75 15.92
CA ASN A 72 29.65 2.98 15.12
C ASN A 72 28.64 3.84 14.36
N ASN A 73 28.59 5.16 14.62
CA ASN A 73 27.68 6.08 13.94
C ASN A 73 28.25 6.65 12.64
N ILE A 74 29.52 6.37 12.32
CA ILE A 74 30.15 6.85 11.09
C ILE A 74 30.68 5.68 10.29
N SER A 75 30.33 5.61 9.02
CA SER A 75 30.83 4.59 8.07
C SER A 75 31.21 5.25 6.75
N VAL A 76 32.07 4.61 5.99
CA VAL A 76 32.28 4.95 4.58
C VAL A 76 31.01 4.54 3.82
N ALA A 77 30.49 5.45 3.00
CA ALA A 77 29.35 5.21 2.14
C ALA A 77 29.78 5.23 0.68
N GLU A 78 29.39 4.20 -0.06
CA GLU A 78 29.61 4.13 -1.50
C GLU A 78 28.35 4.55 -2.25
N PRO A 79 28.48 5.27 -3.37
CA PRO A 79 27.38 5.51 -4.29
C PRO A 79 26.77 4.17 -4.70
N PHE A 80 25.45 4.11 -4.72
CA PHE A 80 24.75 2.91 -5.19
C PHE A 80 24.08 3.22 -6.52
N ILE A 81 24.41 2.42 -7.51
CA ILE A 81 23.74 2.41 -8.82
C ILE A 81 23.03 1.07 -8.94
N TYR A 82 21.71 1.10 -9.12
CA TYR A 82 20.95 -0.10 -9.42
C TYR A 82 21.07 -0.40 -10.91
N ASP A 83 21.74 -1.49 -11.24
CA ASP A 83 21.86 -1.98 -12.62
C ASP A 83 21.34 -3.42 -12.70
N VAL A 84 20.43 -3.64 -13.63
CA VAL A 84 19.88 -4.96 -13.95
C VAL A 84 20.61 -5.50 -15.17
N GLN A 85 21.41 -6.53 -14.95
CA GLN A 85 22.08 -7.24 -16.04
C GLN A 85 21.10 -8.21 -16.69
N ALA A 86 21.07 -8.24 -18.03
CA ALA A 86 20.41 -9.32 -18.75
C ALA A 86 21.22 -10.61 -18.56
N THR A 87 20.55 -11.67 -18.10
CA THR A 87 21.22 -12.96 -17.80
C THR A 87 20.86 -14.07 -18.78
N GLY A 88 19.89 -13.84 -19.67
CA GLY A 88 19.46 -14.82 -20.66
C GLY A 88 20.32 -14.80 -21.92
N GLU A 89 20.56 -15.99 -22.49
CA GLU A 89 21.31 -16.15 -23.75
C GLU A 89 20.37 -16.27 -24.97
N LYS A 90 19.10 -16.61 -24.75
CA LYS A 90 18.13 -16.80 -25.82
C LYS A 90 17.35 -15.53 -26.10
N PRO A 91 17.29 -15.06 -27.35
CA PRO A 91 16.43 -13.94 -27.72
C PRO A 91 14.95 -14.32 -27.54
N LEU A 92 14.11 -13.35 -27.17
CA LEU A 92 12.66 -13.51 -27.20
C LEU A 92 12.19 -13.38 -28.66
N ASN A 93 11.30 -14.27 -29.11
CA ASN A 93 10.68 -14.17 -30.42
C ASN A 93 9.54 -13.16 -30.42
N ASN A 94 8.83 -13.06 -29.28
CA ASN A 94 7.67 -12.21 -29.08
C ASN A 94 7.91 -11.21 -27.94
N ARG A 95 7.17 -10.12 -27.97
CA ARG A 95 7.21 -9.09 -26.94
C ARG A 95 6.70 -9.66 -25.60
N PRO A 96 7.32 -9.34 -24.46
CA PRO A 96 6.78 -9.70 -23.16
C PRO A 96 5.45 -8.98 -22.92
N VAL A 97 4.50 -9.71 -22.29
CA VAL A 97 3.21 -9.17 -21.89
C VAL A 97 3.16 -9.04 -20.37
N VAL A 98 2.74 -7.89 -19.89
CA VAL A 98 2.53 -7.58 -18.46
C VAL A 98 1.04 -7.34 -18.24
N VAL A 99 0.41 -8.16 -17.42
CA VAL A 99 -1.03 -8.03 -17.09
C VAL A 99 -1.22 -7.31 -15.77
N GLY A 100 -1.83 -6.14 -15.83
CA GLY A 100 -2.05 -5.21 -14.75
C GLY A 100 -1.05 -4.05 -14.74
N SER A 101 -1.57 -2.84 -14.57
CA SER A 101 -0.81 -1.58 -14.50
C SER A 101 -0.72 -1.00 -13.09
N GLY A 102 -0.85 -1.85 -12.05
CA GLY A 102 -0.53 -1.53 -10.67
C GLY A 102 0.98 -1.38 -10.45
N PRO A 103 1.45 -1.13 -9.22
CA PRO A 103 2.87 -0.90 -8.95
C PRO A 103 3.79 -1.99 -9.50
N ALA A 104 3.45 -3.27 -9.29
CA ALA A 104 4.25 -4.39 -9.81
C ALA A 104 4.36 -4.38 -11.34
N GLY A 105 3.23 -4.20 -12.03
CA GLY A 105 3.22 -4.19 -13.49
C GLY A 105 3.92 -2.98 -14.09
N LEU A 106 3.72 -1.78 -13.51
CA LEU A 106 4.36 -0.55 -13.99
C LEU A 106 5.88 -0.61 -13.86
N PHE A 107 6.41 -1.01 -12.70
CA PHE A 107 7.86 -1.10 -12.51
C PHE A 107 8.50 -2.25 -13.28
N CYS A 108 7.80 -3.38 -13.43
CA CYS A 108 8.25 -4.44 -14.33
C CYS A 108 8.31 -3.95 -15.78
N ALA A 109 7.26 -3.30 -16.26
CA ALA A 109 7.20 -2.77 -17.61
C ALA A 109 8.26 -1.67 -17.85
N LEU A 110 8.52 -0.80 -16.85
CA LEU A 110 9.55 0.22 -16.94
C LEU A 110 10.93 -0.41 -17.11
N LEU A 111 11.30 -1.38 -16.27
CA LEU A 111 12.58 -2.07 -16.39
C LEU A 111 12.73 -2.80 -17.72
N LEU A 112 11.69 -3.49 -18.17
CA LEU A 112 11.70 -4.14 -19.49
C LEU A 112 11.88 -3.13 -20.64
N ALA A 113 11.21 -1.97 -20.55
CA ALA A 113 11.34 -0.91 -21.55
C ALA A 113 12.75 -0.26 -21.53
N GLU A 114 13.31 0.02 -20.34
CA GLU A 114 14.69 0.51 -20.18
C GLU A 114 15.73 -0.45 -20.79
N LYS A 115 15.45 -1.75 -20.78
CA LYS A 115 16.31 -2.78 -21.39
C LYS A 115 15.96 -3.10 -22.85
N GLY A 116 15.03 -2.34 -23.48
CA GLY A 116 14.71 -2.43 -24.90
C GLY A 116 13.74 -3.55 -25.29
N TYR A 117 13.08 -4.24 -24.34
CA TYR A 117 12.15 -5.34 -24.61
C TYR A 117 10.79 -4.90 -25.17
N ARG A 118 10.43 -3.61 -25.10
CA ARG A 118 9.19 -3.04 -25.63
C ARG A 118 7.93 -3.79 -25.14
N PRO A 119 7.66 -3.88 -23.81
CA PRO A 119 6.58 -4.69 -23.25
C PRO A 119 5.20 -4.23 -23.76
N ILE A 120 4.23 -5.15 -23.77
CA ILE A 120 2.80 -4.85 -23.93
C ILE A 120 2.17 -4.93 -22.55
N ILE A 121 1.54 -3.85 -22.09
CA ILE A 121 0.88 -3.76 -20.81
C ILE A 121 -0.63 -3.81 -21.02
N LEU A 122 -1.29 -4.80 -20.43
CA LEU A 122 -2.74 -4.95 -20.43
C LEU A 122 -3.30 -4.44 -19.10
N GLU A 123 -4.30 -3.58 -19.17
CA GLU A 123 -5.04 -3.09 -18.01
C GLU A 123 -6.53 -3.20 -18.28
N ARG A 124 -7.26 -3.92 -17.41
CA ARG A 124 -8.72 -4.08 -17.58
C ARG A 124 -9.51 -2.79 -17.41
N GLY A 125 -9.01 -1.88 -16.57
CA GLY A 125 -9.65 -0.59 -16.35
C GLY A 125 -9.13 0.50 -17.24
N LYS A 126 -9.58 1.72 -16.96
CA LYS A 126 -9.29 2.91 -17.75
C LYS A 126 -8.02 3.62 -17.32
N THR A 127 -7.59 4.59 -18.12
CA THR A 127 -6.52 5.55 -17.74
C THR A 127 -6.90 6.32 -16.48
N VAL A 128 -5.94 6.83 -15.73
CA VAL A 128 -6.17 7.59 -14.48
C VAL A 128 -7.26 8.65 -14.67
N LYS A 129 -7.21 9.42 -15.76
CA LYS A 129 -8.17 10.50 -16.02
C LYS A 129 -9.62 10.02 -16.14
N GLU A 130 -9.84 8.94 -16.86
CA GLU A 130 -11.19 8.38 -17.05
C GLU A 130 -11.64 7.58 -15.82
N ARG A 131 -10.70 6.87 -15.19
CA ARG A 131 -10.94 6.11 -13.97
C ARG A 131 -11.41 6.99 -12.80
N VAL A 132 -10.86 8.20 -12.66
CA VAL A 132 -11.31 9.18 -11.65
C VAL A 132 -12.80 9.47 -11.81
N LYS A 133 -13.29 9.63 -13.04
CA LYS A 133 -14.72 9.87 -13.30
C LYS A 133 -15.59 8.68 -12.85
N ASP A 134 -15.16 7.45 -13.15
CA ASP A 134 -15.89 6.24 -12.74
C ASP A 134 -15.93 6.11 -11.21
N VAL A 135 -14.82 6.38 -10.54
CA VAL A 135 -14.72 6.33 -9.07
C VAL A 135 -15.56 7.44 -8.42
N GLU A 136 -15.51 8.66 -8.93
CA GLU A 136 -16.35 9.77 -8.43
C GLU A 136 -17.84 9.49 -8.60
N LYS A 137 -18.22 8.90 -9.74
CA LYS A 137 -19.61 8.50 -10.00
C LYS A 137 -20.06 7.44 -8.99
N PHE A 138 -19.21 6.45 -8.72
CA PHE A 138 -19.49 5.44 -7.70
C PHE A 138 -19.66 6.06 -6.32
N TRP A 139 -18.77 6.96 -5.91
CA TRP A 139 -18.83 7.60 -4.60
C TRP A 139 -19.97 8.60 -4.44
N LYS A 140 -20.45 9.22 -5.51
CA LYS A 140 -21.57 10.17 -5.47
C LYS A 140 -22.94 9.50 -5.65
N GLU A 141 -23.02 8.53 -6.55
CA GLU A 141 -24.28 7.98 -7.06
C GLU A 141 -24.49 6.50 -6.72
N GLY A 142 -23.46 5.82 -6.18
CA GLY A 142 -23.52 4.37 -5.94
C GLY A 142 -23.47 3.53 -7.23
N ILE A 143 -23.04 4.11 -8.37
CA ILE A 143 -22.97 3.40 -9.65
C ILE A 143 -21.56 2.87 -9.86
N LEU A 144 -21.38 1.56 -9.65
CA LEU A 144 -20.10 0.89 -9.78
C LEU A 144 -19.81 0.47 -11.24
N ASN A 145 -18.63 0.83 -11.73
CA ASN A 145 -18.08 0.24 -12.95
C ASN A 145 -17.19 -0.95 -12.56
N TYR A 146 -17.56 -2.16 -12.95
CA TYR A 146 -16.88 -3.41 -12.55
C TYR A 146 -15.48 -3.56 -13.13
N SER A 147 -15.19 -2.93 -14.26
CA SER A 147 -13.87 -2.99 -14.92
C SER A 147 -12.98 -1.80 -14.58
N SER A 148 -13.56 -0.66 -14.12
CA SER A 148 -12.80 0.57 -13.82
C SER A 148 -13.32 1.19 -12.52
N ASN A 149 -12.58 1.02 -11.42
CA ASN A 149 -13.00 1.39 -10.06
C ASN A 149 -11.79 1.62 -9.15
N VAL A 150 -11.95 1.61 -7.83
CA VAL A 150 -10.84 1.78 -6.87
C VAL A 150 -9.81 0.65 -6.93
N GLN A 151 -10.19 -0.55 -7.40
CA GLN A 151 -9.28 -1.70 -7.50
C GLN A 151 -8.62 -1.80 -8.89
N PHE A 152 -9.36 -1.50 -9.94
CA PHE A 152 -8.97 -1.70 -11.34
C PHE A 152 -8.78 -0.38 -12.09
N GLY A 153 -7.78 -0.34 -12.96
CA GLY A 153 -7.38 0.79 -13.76
C GLY A 153 -5.93 1.21 -13.50
N GLU A 154 -5.45 2.16 -14.27
CA GLU A 154 -4.07 2.64 -14.24
C GLU A 154 -3.60 2.96 -12.81
N GLY A 155 -2.46 2.38 -12.42
CA GLY A 155 -1.86 2.52 -11.09
C GLY A 155 -2.42 1.53 -10.04
N GLY A 156 -3.41 0.70 -10.39
CA GLY A 156 -4.02 -0.28 -9.48
C GLY A 156 -4.70 0.37 -8.26
N ALA A 157 -4.92 -0.40 -7.18
CA ALA A 157 -5.56 0.09 -5.96
C ALA A 157 -4.79 1.22 -5.26
N GLY A 158 -3.47 1.30 -5.47
CA GLY A 158 -2.61 2.35 -4.92
C GLY A 158 -2.98 3.77 -5.32
N THR A 159 -3.61 3.96 -6.48
CA THR A 159 -4.01 5.28 -7.01
C THR A 159 -5.00 6.01 -6.09
N PHE A 160 -5.88 5.29 -5.42
CA PHE A 160 -6.89 5.82 -4.49
C PHE A 160 -6.58 5.39 -3.05
N SER A 161 -5.34 5.62 -2.62
CA SER A 161 -4.85 5.34 -1.27
C SER A 161 -4.10 6.55 -0.72
N ASP A 162 -3.50 6.42 0.46
CA ASP A 162 -2.59 7.42 1.01
C ASP A 162 -1.24 7.48 0.24
N GLY A 163 -0.97 6.52 -0.63
CA GLY A 163 0.29 6.47 -1.37
C GLY A 163 1.52 6.23 -0.49
N LYS A 164 1.38 5.45 0.58
CA LYS A 164 2.50 5.09 1.46
C LYS A 164 3.57 4.31 0.73
N LEU A 165 4.81 4.71 0.96
CA LEU A 165 6.00 4.10 0.41
C LEU A 165 6.83 3.36 1.48
N ASN A 166 6.18 2.96 2.57
CA ASN A 166 6.82 2.22 3.65
C ASN A 166 6.86 0.72 3.34
N THR A 167 7.96 0.07 3.67
CA THR A 167 8.07 -1.39 3.62
C THR A 167 8.88 -1.91 4.80
N LEU A 168 8.55 -3.13 5.25
CA LEU A 168 9.34 -3.86 6.24
C LEU A 168 10.34 -4.83 5.59
N ILE A 169 10.36 -4.90 4.27
CA ILE A 169 11.30 -5.75 3.53
C ILE A 169 12.72 -5.22 3.74
N LYS A 170 13.63 -6.10 4.12
CA LYS A 170 15.06 -5.80 4.16
C LYS A 170 15.62 -5.82 2.74
N ASP A 171 15.59 -4.67 2.09
CA ASP A 171 16.06 -4.49 0.72
C ASP A 171 17.59 -4.45 0.66
N ARG A 172 18.22 -5.62 0.61
CA ARG A 172 19.67 -5.76 0.48
C ARG A 172 20.20 -5.28 -0.86
N SER A 173 19.37 -5.35 -1.90
CA SER A 173 19.71 -4.96 -3.28
C SER A 173 19.40 -3.50 -3.56
N LYS A 174 18.91 -2.75 -2.57
CA LYS A 174 18.54 -1.33 -2.64
C LYS A 174 17.58 -0.99 -3.82
N ARG A 175 16.72 -1.94 -4.18
CA ARG A 175 15.69 -1.77 -5.23
C ARG A 175 14.70 -0.65 -4.88
N GLY A 176 14.37 -0.54 -3.59
CA GLY A 176 13.49 0.51 -3.09
C GLY A 176 14.03 1.92 -3.37
N LYS A 177 15.35 2.11 -3.40
CA LYS A 177 15.95 3.40 -3.78
C LYS A 177 15.65 3.73 -5.24
N LYS A 178 15.84 2.77 -6.17
CA LYS A 178 15.48 2.96 -7.60
C LYS A 178 14.01 3.33 -7.75
N VAL A 179 13.10 2.64 -7.03
CA VAL A 179 11.66 2.94 -7.05
C VAL A 179 11.36 4.38 -6.61
N LEU A 180 11.98 4.84 -5.50
CA LEU A 180 11.80 6.22 -5.02
C LEU A 180 12.37 7.25 -6.01
N GLU A 181 13.53 6.99 -6.60
CA GLU A 181 14.14 7.84 -7.62
C GLU A 181 13.25 7.96 -8.87
N GLU A 182 12.65 6.85 -9.33
CA GLU A 182 11.69 6.85 -10.44
C GLU A 182 10.41 7.64 -10.12
N PHE A 183 9.90 7.55 -8.90
CA PHE A 183 8.77 8.37 -8.48
C PHE A 183 9.12 9.86 -8.50
N VAL A 184 10.31 10.24 -8.01
CA VAL A 184 10.78 11.65 -8.04
C VAL A 184 10.96 12.12 -9.47
N GLU A 185 11.59 11.32 -10.35
CA GLU A 185 11.75 11.65 -11.77
C GLU A 185 10.38 11.83 -12.45
N ALA A 186 9.38 11.07 -12.03
CA ALA A 186 8.02 11.19 -12.51
C ALA A 186 7.23 12.35 -11.87
N GLY A 187 7.82 13.12 -10.97
CA GLY A 187 7.24 14.33 -10.38
C GLY A 187 6.71 14.19 -8.95
N ALA A 188 7.07 13.13 -8.24
CA ALA A 188 6.81 13.05 -6.80
C ALA A 188 7.74 14.00 -6.02
N PRO A 189 7.36 14.44 -4.82
CA PRO A 189 8.20 15.26 -3.95
C PRO A 189 9.55 14.59 -3.64
N THR A 190 10.64 15.35 -3.66
CA THR A 190 12.00 14.82 -3.46
C THR A 190 12.23 14.24 -2.06
N GLU A 191 11.52 14.76 -1.07
CA GLU A 191 11.60 14.32 0.33
C GLU A 191 11.22 12.85 0.54
N ILE A 192 10.46 12.22 -0.37
CA ILE A 192 10.15 10.78 -0.27
C ILE A 192 11.40 9.91 -0.27
N THR A 193 12.53 10.41 -0.78
CA THR A 193 13.80 9.67 -0.85
C THR A 193 14.50 9.58 0.50
N TYR A 194 14.17 10.45 1.46
CA TYR A 194 14.87 10.50 2.75
C TYR A 194 13.95 10.51 3.99
N ILE A 195 12.67 10.85 3.87
CA ILE A 195 11.73 10.77 5.01
C ILE A 195 11.50 9.31 5.42
N ASN A 196 11.51 9.04 6.72
CA ASN A 196 11.39 7.67 7.25
C ASN A 196 10.04 6.99 6.93
N LYS A 197 8.97 7.76 6.80
CA LYS A 197 7.63 7.28 6.46
C LYS A 197 7.10 8.05 5.24
N PRO A 198 7.70 7.84 4.06
CA PRO A 198 7.32 8.60 2.88
C PRO A 198 5.93 8.23 2.36
N HIS A 199 5.25 9.22 1.82
CA HIS A 199 3.98 9.07 1.10
C HIS A 199 3.90 10.09 -0.03
N ILE A 200 3.01 9.85 -0.98
CA ILE A 200 2.81 10.76 -2.12
C ILE A 200 1.45 11.45 -2.00
N GLY A 201 0.41 10.76 -1.52
CA GLY A 201 -0.98 11.22 -1.55
C GLY A 201 -1.67 10.87 -2.87
N THR A 202 -2.98 10.66 -2.82
CA THR A 202 -3.77 10.23 -4.00
C THR A 202 -3.78 11.26 -5.12
N ASP A 203 -3.72 12.53 -4.81
CA ASP A 203 -3.74 13.66 -5.75
C ASP A 203 -2.46 13.74 -6.59
N LEU A 204 -1.30 13.75 -5.95
CA LEU A 204 -0.02 13.82 -6.63
C LEU A 204 0.30 12.51 -7.37
N LEU A 205 -0.04 11.36 -6.78
CA LEU A 205 0.25 10.05 -7.35
C LEU A 205 -0.37 9.87 -8.74
N ARG A 206 -1.54 10.45 -8.99
CA ARG A 206 -2.20 10.41 -10.32
C ARG A 206 -1.31 10.97 -11.42
N ASN A 207 -0.67 12.10 -11.20
CA ASN A 207 0.23 12.73 -12.18
C ASN A 207 1.52 11.92 -12.36
N VAL A 208 2.06 11.40 -11.27
CA VAL A 208 3.26 10.54 -11.26
C VAL A 208 3.02 9.30 -12.13
N LEU A 209 1.88 8.62 -11.98
CA LEU A 209 1.53 7.45 -12.77
C LEU A 209 1.45 7.75 -14.27
N VAL A 210 0.82 8.87 -14.65
CA VAL A 210 0.76 9.32 -16.05
C VAL A 210 2.17 9.55 -16.62
N ASN A 211 3.09 10.11 -15.84
CA ASN A 211 4.46 10.38 -16.28
C ASN A 211 5.28 9.09 -16.41
N ILE A 212 5.12 8.12 -15.49
CA ILE A 212 5.73 6.77 -15.65
C ILE A 212 5.22 6.10 -16.91
N ARG A 213 3.91 6.12 -17.18
CA ARG A 213 3.34 5.59 -18.42
C ARG A 213 3.95 6.23 -19.67
N LYS A 214 4.06 7.57 -19.68
CA LYS A 214 4.69 8.30 -20.80
C LYS A 214 6.15 7.88 -21.01
N LYS A 215 6.91 7.68 -19.92
CA LYS A 215 8.29 7.19 -19.98
C LYS A 215 8.34 5.80 -20.59
N ILE A 216 7.50 4.86 -20.15
CA ILE A 216 7.43 3.51 -20.72
C ILE A 216 7.10 3.56 -22.22
N ILE A 217 6.13 4.38 -22.64
CA ILE A 217 5.75 4.53 -24.06
C ILE A 217 6.91 5.11 -24.88
N SER A 218 7.62 6.12 -24.38
CA SER A 218 8.77 6.71 -25.08
C SER A 218 9.91 5.73 -25.30
N LEU A 219 10.01 4.71 -24.43
CA LEU A 219 10.96 3.59 -24.51
C LEU A 219 10.43 2.41 -25.35
N GLY A 220 9.29 2.56 -26.03
CA GLY A 220 8.73 1.57 -26.95
C GLY A 220 7.73 0.58 -26.32
N GLY A 221 7.34 0.77 -25.05
CA GLY A 221 6.25 0.03 -24.44
C GLY A 221 4.89 0.42 -25.00
N THR A 222 3.91 -0.48 -24.90
CA THR A 222 2.53 -0.26 -25.39
C THR A 222 1.54 -0.55 -24.28
N PHE A 223 0.62 0.38 -24.01
CA PHE A 223 -0.50 0.15 -23.07
C PHE A 223 -1.78 -0.16 -23.85
N ARG A 224 -2.50 -1.17 -23.40
CA ARG A 224 -3.87 -1.51 -23.81
C ARG A 224 -4.76 -1.41 -22.59
N PHE A 225 -5.55 -0.35 -22.52
CA PHE A 225 -6.56 -0.13 -21.48
C PHE A 225 -7.88 -0.73 -21.92
N GLU A 226 -8.75 -1.02 -20.94
CA GLU A 226 -10.04 -1.67 -21.15
C GLU A 226 -9.87 -3.04 -21.83
N GLU A 227 -8.77 -3.74 -21.47
CA GLU A 227 -8.35 -5.00 -22.04
C GLU A 227 -8.07 -6.02 -20.93
N CYS A 228 -8.95 -6.99 -20.77
CA CYS A 228 -8.86 -8.01 -19.73
C CYS A 228 -8.26 -9.32 -20.28
N LEU A 229 -7.33 -9.92 -19.51
CA LEU A 229 -6.86 -11.27 -19.76
C LEU A 229 -8.00 -12.28 -19.46
N THR A 230 -8.43 -13.02 -20.45
CA THR A 230 -9.53 -14.01 -20.35
C THR A 230 -9.03 -15.45 -20.38
N ASP A 231 -7.91 -15.72 -21.07
CA ASP A 231 -7.32 -17.07 -21.11
C ASP A 231 -5.81 -17.07 -21.43
N ILE A 232 -5.16 -18.21 -21.18
CA ILE A 232 -3.75 -18.46 -21.49
C ILE A 232 -3.65 -19.76 -22.28
N ILE A 233 -3.08 -19.70 -23.47
CA ILE A 233 -2.81 -20.87 -24.31
C ILE A 233 -1.42 -21.41 -23.98
N ILE A 234 -1.39 -22.62 -23.45
CA ILE A 234 -0.19 -23.32 -22.99
C ILE A 234 0.08 -24.49 -23.96
N LYS A 235 1.33 -24.59 -24.42
CA LYS A 235 1.79 -25.72 -25.23
C LYS A 235 3.18 -26.14 -24.73
N ASP A 236 3.44 -27.44 -24.66
CA ASP A 236 4.71 -28.01 -24.22
C ASP A 236 5.19 -27.45 -22.86
N ASN A 237 4.22 -27.28 -21.93
CA ASN A 237 4.42 -26.71 -20.59
C ASN A 237 5.02 -25.29 -20.59
N ALA A 238 4.74 -24.50 -21.63
CA ALA A 238 5.16 -23.11 -21.78
C ALA A 238 4.00 -22.23 -22.23
N VAL A 239 4.01 -20.95 -21.85
CA VAL A 239 3.10 -19.97 -22.44
C VAL A 239 3.42 -19.80 -23.93
N GLN A 240 2.39 -19.73 -24.75
CA GLN A 240 2.52 -19.47 -26.18
C GLN A 240 1.73 -18.25 -26.62
N ARG A 241 0.53 -18.10 -26.09
CA ARG A 241 -0.36 -16.97 -26.39
C ARG A 241 -1.20 -16.65 -25.16
N ILE A 242 -1.68 -15.45 -25.12
CA ILE A 242 -2.75 -15.03 -24.22
C ILE A 242 -3.99 -14.65 -25.03
N VAL A 243 -5.14 -14.79 -24.42
CA VAL A 243 -6.44 -14.38 -24.99
C VAL A 243 -6.96 -13.24 -24.15
N THR A 244 -7.42 -12.20 -24.79
CA THR A 244 -8.11 -11.07 -24.20
C THR A 244 -9.54 -11.01 -24.73
N GLU A 245 -10.33 -10.03 -24.29
CA GLU A 245 -11.68 -9.85 -24.82
C GLU A 245 -11.69 -9.50 -26.32
N SER A 246 -10.63 -8.86 -26.82
CA SER A 246 -10.58 -8.34 -28.20
C SER A 246 -9.54 -9.02 -29.11
N ASP A 247 -8.55 -9.74 -28.56
CA ASP A 247 -7.38 -10.16 -29.34
C ASP A 247 -6.73 -11.46 -28.77
N ILE A 248 -5.87 -12.08 -29.60
CA ILE A 248 -4.97 -13.17 -29.22
C ILE A 248 -3.54 -12.68 -29.43
N ILE A 249 -2.74 -12.61 -28.37
CA ILE A 249 -1.39 -12.08 -28.39
C ILE A 249 -0.37 -13.21 -28.21
N GLU A 250 0.57 -13.35 -29.13
CA GLU A 250 1.71 -14.26 -28.98
C GLU A 250 2.73 -13.67 -28.01
N THR A 251 3.20 -14.51 -27.07
CA THR A 251 4.22 -14.08 -26.10
C THR A 251 5.02 -15.26 -25.57
N ASP A 252 6.32 -15.05 -25.38
CA ASP A 252 7.22 -16.01 -24.72
C ASP A 252 7.30 -15.74 -23.20
N VAL A 253 6.87 -14.55 -22.76
CA VAL A 253 6.96 -14.08 -21.37
C VAL A 253 5.67 -13.37 -20.96
N LEU A 254 5.00 -13.94 -19.97
CA LEU A 254 3.78 -13.40 -19.36
C LEU A 254 4.05 -13.06 -17.90
N VAL A 255 3.93 -11.80 -17.53
CA VAL A 255 4.00 -11.33 -16.15
C VAL A 255 2.59 -11.11 -15.62
N LEU A 256 2.22 -11.80 -14.53
CA LEU A 256 0.91 -11.70 -13.89
C LEU A 256 0.98 -10.75 -12.68
N ALA A 257 0.67 -9.47 -12.91
CA ALA A 257 0.63 -8.40 -11.91
C ALA A 257 -0.80 -7.93 -11.62
N ILE A 258 -1.74 -8.87 -11.53
CA ILE A 258 -3.20 -8.68 -11.62
C ILE A 258 -3.86 -8.03 -10.40
N GLY A 259 -3.13 -7.87 -9.28
CA GLY A 259 -3.69 -7.39 -8.01
C GLY A 259 -4.59 -8.42 -7.30
N HIS A 260 -4.94 -8.14 -6.04
CA HIS A 260 -5.68 -9.11 -5.20
C HIS A 260 -7.17 -9.19 -5.50
N SER A 261 -7.74 -8.25 -6.27
CA SER A 261 -9.19 -8.16 -6.54
C SER A 261 -9.62 -8.79 -7.87
N ALA A 262 -8.68 -9.28 -8.70
CA ALA A 262 -8.97 -9.91 -10.00
C ALA A 262 -9.48 -11.37 -9.84
N ARG A 263 -10.64 -11.53 -9.19
CA ARG A 263 -11.16 -12.81 -8.76
C ARG A 263 -11.57 -13.72 -9.91
N ASP A 264 -12.14 -13.16 -10.97
CA ASP A 264 -12.42 -13.83 -12.26
C ASP A 264 -11.13 -14.39 -12.90
N THR A 265 -10.07 -13.59 -12.89
CA THR A 265 -8.76 -14.04 -13.38
C THR A 265 -8.20 -15.16 -12.49
N PHE A 266 -8.36 -15.09 -11.15
CA PHE A 266 -7.97 -16.19 -10.28
C PHE A 266 -8.75 -17.48 -10.57
N GLU A 267 -10.04 -17.40 -10.87
CA GLU A 267 -10.86 -18.56 -11.27
C GLU A 267 -10.32 -19.20 -12.55
N MET A 268 -9.99 -18.41 -13.57
CA MET A 268 -9.35 -18.87 -14.80
C MET A 268 -7.97 -19.50 -14.51
N LEU A 269 -7.13 -18.85 -13.70
CA LEU A 269 -5.78 -19.32 -13.37
C LEU A 269 -5.78 -20.59 -12.52
N ASN A 270 -6.78 -20.81 -11.66
CA ASN A 270 -6.90 -22.01 -10.83
C ASN A 270 -7.00 -23.29 -11.65
N ASN A 271 -7.50 -23.22 -12.87
CA ASN A 271 -7.55 -24.35 -13.80
C ASN A 271 -6.23 -24.57 -14.58
N LYS A 272 -5.26 -23.68 -14.48
CA LYS A 272 -4.03 -23.70 -15.30
C LYS A 272 -2.75 -23.69 -14.48
N LEU A 273 -2.76 -23.01 -13.35
CA LEU A 273 -1.59 -22.80 -12.50
C LEU A 273 -1.80 -23.46 -11.13
N LYS A 274 -0.70 -23.68 -10.43
CA LYS A 274 -0.74 -24.16 -9.04
C LYS A 274 -0.97 -22.99 -8.10
N LEU A 275 -2.13 -22.98 -7.46
CA LEU A 275 -2.52 -22.01 -6.46
C LEU A 275 -2.58 -22.66 -5.07
N THR A 276 -2.42 -21.85 -4.02
CA THR A 276 -2.62 -22.27 -2.63
C THR A 276 -3.30 -21.16 -1.86
N ALA A 277 -4.13 -21.52 -0.88
CA ALA A 277 -4.72 -20.56 0.03
C ALA A 277 -3.64 -19.88 0.89
N LYS A 278 -3.90 -18.66 1.30
CA LYS A 278 -2.97 -17.85 2.09
C LYS A 278 -3.74 -17.14 3.22
N PRO A 279 -3.13 -16.99 4.42
CA PRO A 279 -3.69 -16.14 5.47
C PRO A 279 -3.86 -14.70 4.98
N PHE A 280 -4.93 -14.06 5.44
CA PHE A 280 -5.21 -12.62 5.25
C PHE A 280 -5.82 -12.05 6.52
N ALA A 281 -6.39 -10.85 6.49
CA ALA A 281 -7.08 -10.30 7.64
C ALA A 281 -8.35 -9.57 7.22
N ILE A 282 -9.34 -9.57 8.08
CA ILE A 282 -10.61 -8.85 7.88
C ILE A 282 -10.97 -8.08 9.15
N GLY A 283 -11.79 -7.04 8.99
CA GLY A 283 -12.27 -6.24 10.11
C GLY A 283 -13.07 -5.03 9.65
N VAL A 284 -12.83 -3.92 10.32
CA VAL A 284 -13.53 -2.67 10.11
C VAL A 284 -12.56 -1.52 9.89
N ARG A 285 -13.04 -0.44 9.27
CA ARG A 285 -12.33 0.84 9.22
C ARG A 285 -12.75 1.69 10.40
N VAL A 286 -11.81 2.15 11.21
CA VAL A 286 -12.08 3.05 12.35
C VAL A 286 -11.76 4.49 11.97
N GLU A 287 -12.57 5.44 12.47
CA GLU A 287 -12.33 6.88 12.30
C GLU A 287 -12.25 7.57 13.66
N HIS A 288 -11.29 8.49 13.76
CA HIS A 288 -11.03 9.35 14.89
C HIS A 288 -10.75 10.78 14.44
N PRO A 289 -10.96 11.82 15.24
CA PRO A 289 -10.45 13.15 14.93
C PRO A 289 -8.92 13.13 14.80
N GLN A 290 -8.36 13.63 13.69
CA GLN A 290 -6.92 13.71 13.49
C GLN A 290 -6.23 14.54 14.61
N LYS A 291 -6.91 15.60 15.06
CA LYS A 291 -6.43 16.42 16.17
C LYS A 291 -6.16 15.60 17.44
N MET A 292 -7.09 14.71 17.82
CA MET A 292 -6.91 13.81 18.98
C MET A 292 -5.66 12.94 18.85
N ILE A 293 -5.39 12.41 17.63
CA ILE A 293 -4.19 11.61 17.38
C ILE A 293 -2.92 12.45 17.53
N CYS A 294 -2.92 13.68 16.99
CA CYS A 294 -1.79 14.60 17.11
C CYS A 294 -1.53 14.98 18.59
N GLU A 295 -2.55 15.31 19.34
CA GLU A 295 -2.44 15.64 20.78
C GLU A 295 -1.92 14.44 21.60
N ALA A 296 -2.39 13.25 21.29
CA ALA A 296 -1.92 12.03 21.95
C ALA A 296 -0.47 11.69 21.64
N GLN A 297 0.04 12.00 20.44
CA GLN A 297 1.43 11.72 20.01
C GLN A 297 2.40 12.84 20.36
N TYR A 298 2.01 14.11 20.14
CA TYR A 298 2.90 15.26 20.20
C TYR A 298 2.68 16.19 21.39
N GLY A 299 1.61 15.97 22.19
CA GLY A 299 1.30 16.82 23.34
C GLY A 299 1.07 18.27 22.92
N GLU A 300 1.72 19.22 23.59
CA GLU A 300 1.63 20.66 23.31
C GLU A 300 2.13 21.05 21.91
N MET A 301 2.98 20.23 21.29
CA MET A 301 3.47 20.44 19.93
C MET A 301 2.48 19.97 18.84
N ALA A 302 1.30 19.49 19.21
CA ALA A 302 0.25 19.12 18.26
C ALA A 302 -0.14 20.35 17.40
N GLY A 303 -0.26 20.13 16.09
CA GLY A 303 -0.54 21.22 15.15
C GLY A 303 0.69 22.00 14.67
N ASN A 304 1.90 21.66 15.14
CA ASN A 304 3.12 22.25 14.59
C ASN A 304 3.33 21.77 13.13
N PRO A 305 3.38 22.67 12.14
CA PRO A 305 3.48 22.31 10.73
C PRO A 305 4.74 21.53 10.36
N LEU A 306 5.82 21.65 11.15
CA LEU A 306 7.07 20.91 10.93
C LEU A 306 6.97 19.42 11.28
N LEU A 307 5.99 19.03 12.10
CA LEU A 307 5.76 17.63 12.49
C LEU A 307 4.79 16.92 11.54
N GLY A 308 3.88 17.65 10.91
CA GLY A 308 2.79 17.10 10.13
C GLY A 308 1.79 16.29 10.97
N PRO A 309 0.79 15.66 10.35
CA PRO A 309 -0.21 14.86 11.05
C PRO A 309 0.39 13.56 11.60
N ALA A 310 0.07 13.26 12.86
CA ALA A 310 0.55 12.07 13.53
C ALA A 310 -0.11 10.80 12.98
N ASP A 311 0.64 9.72 12.96
CA ASP A 311 0.20 8.38 12.60
C ASP A 311 0.41 7.39 13.76
N TYR A 312 -0.19 6.21 13.65
CA TYR A 312 -0.03 5.14 14.63
C TYR A 312 0.01 3.75 13.97
N LYS A 313 0.59 2.80 14.71
CA LYS A 313 0.57 1.38 14.34
C LYS A 313 0.52 0.56 15.61
N PHE A 314 -0.55 -0.23 15.78
CA PHE A 314 -0.76 -1.07 16.95
C PHE A 314 -0.95 -2.53 16.56
N VAL A 315 -0.62 -3.40 17.52
CA VAL A 315 -0.89 -4.84 17.46
C VAL A 315 -1.26 -5.33 18.85
N HIS A 316 -2.24 -6.22 18.89
CA HIS A 316 -2.69 -6.90 20.10
C HIS A 316 -2.90 -8.38 19.80
N LYS A 317 -2.65 -9.24 20.77
CA LYS A 317 -2.98 -10.66 20.69
C LYS A 317 -4.19 -10.92 21.56
N SER A 318 -5.32 -11.28 20.94
CA SER A 318 -6.58 -11.57 21.62
C SER A 318 -6.50 -12.86 22.43
N LYS A 319 -7.44 -13.04 23.37
CA LYS A 319 -7.56 -14.25 24.20
C LYS A 319 -7.76 -15.52 23.38
N ASN A 320 -8.43 -15.44 22.23
CA ASN A 320 -8.61 -16.56 21.30
C ASN A 320 -7.32 -16.86 20.47
N GLY A 321 -6.20 -16.18 20.77
CA GLY A 321 -4.90 -16.39 20.12
C GLY A 321 -4.71 -15.67 18.79
N ARG A 322 -5.69 -14.91 18.29
CA ARG A 322 -5.60 -14.17 17.01
C ARG A 322 -4.88 -12.83 17.19
N SER A 323 -4.15 -12.44 16.15
CA SER A 323 -3.57 -11.10 16.10
C SER A 323 -4.60 -10.10 15.60
N VAL A 324 -4.76 -9.00 16.35
CA VAL A 324 -5.51 -7.80 15.96
C VAL A 324 -4.51 -6.69 15.72
N TYR A 325 -4.61 -6.00 14.60
CA TYR A 325 -3.66 -4.93 14.30
C TYR A 325 -4.28 -3.82 13.46
N THR A 326 -3.68 -2.62 13.58
CA THR A 326 -4.02 -1.50 12.71
C THR A 326 -3.30 -1.66 11.37
N PHE A 327 -4.03 -1.44 10.29
CA PHE A 327 -3.51 -1.56 8.93
C PHE A 327 -3.87 -0.32 8.11
N CYS A 328 -2.96 0.11 7.24
CA CYS A 328 -3.16 1.23 6.32
C CYS A 328 -3.81 2.46 6.97
N MET A 329 -3.24 2.93 8.12
CA MET A 329 -3.70 4.16 8.77
C MET A 329 -3.46 5.35 7.83
N CYS A 330 -4.50 6.16 7.62
CA CYS A 330 -4.52 7.32 6.75
C CYS A 330 -4.74 8.58 7.58
N PRO A 331 -3.68 9.34 7.92
CA PRO A 331 -3.80 10.60 8.61
C PRO A 331 -4.56 11.62 7.77
N GLY A 332 -5.38 12.48 8.41
CA GLY A 332 -6.11 13.53 7.72
C GLY A 332 -6.76 13.05 6.42
N GLY A 333 -7.50 11.93 6.47
CA GLY A 333 -7.99 11.24 5.28
C GLY A 333 -9.45 10.84 5.37
N VAL A 334 -9.88 10.05 4.41
CA VAL A 334 -11.27 9.60 4.28
C VAL A 334 -11.35 8.08 4.15
N VAL A 335 -12.44 7.51 4.62
CA VAL A 335 -12.83 6.13 4.30
C VAL A 335 -13.48 6.11 2.92
N THR A 336 -13.10 5.15 2.08
CA THR A 336 -13.55 5.06 0.69
C THR A 336 -14.27 3.76 0.40
N ALA A 337 -15.28 3.82 -0.48
CA ALA A 337 -15.91 2.64 -1.05
C ALA A 337 -14.98 2.03 -2.10
N SER A 338 -14.61 0.75 -1.90
CA SER A 338 -13.61 0.05 -2.71
C SER A 338 -14.12 -1.26 -3.31
N ALA A 339 -15.44 -1.39 -3.47
CA ALA A 339 -16.05 -2.52 -4.16
C ALA A 339 -15.58 -2.62 -5.61
N SER A 340 -15.51 -3.83 -6.13
CA SER A 340 -15.21 -4.13 -7.54
C SER A 340 -16.11 -5.22 -8.14
N GLU A 341 -17.00 -5.78 -7.33
CA GLU A 341 -18.01 -6.76 -7.71
C GLU A 341 -19.40 -6.27 -7.29
N ALA A 342 -20.43 -6.79 -7.93
CA ALA A 342 -21.82 -6.49 -7.60
C ALA A 342 -22.16 -6.94 -6.16
N GLU A 343 -23.05 -6.20 -5.52
CA GLU A 343 -23.63 -6.57 -4.23
C GLU A 343 -22.60 -6.85 -3.11
N GLY A 344 -21.49 -6.12 -3.11
CA GLY A 344 -20.47 -6.21 -2.09
C GLY A 344 -20.05 -4.82 -1.59
N VAL A 345 -19.94 -4.64 -0.28
CA VAL A 345 -19.36 -3.44 0.34
C VAL A 345 -17.96 -3.76 0.84
N VAL A 346 -17.01 -2.95 0.40
CA VAL A 346 -15.61 -3.02 0.83
C VAL A 346 -15.15 -1.62 1.20
N THR A 347 -14.57 -1.47 2.37
CA THR A 347 -13.96 -0.22 2.82
C THR A 347 -12.46 -0.22 2.57
N ASN A 348 -11.91 0.97 2.32
CA ASN A 348 -10.48 1.25 2.33
C ASN A 348 -10.27 2.69 2.82
N GLY A 349 -9.03 3.14 2.95
CA GLY A 349 -8.68 4.51 3.32
C GLY A 349 -7.83 5.21 2.29
N MET A 350 -7.99 6.52 2.23
CA MET A 350 -7.27 7.41 1.32
C MET A 350 -6.91 8.70 2.03
N SER A 351 -5.75 9.29 1.70
CA SER A 351 -5.40 10.66 2.07
C SER A 351 -4.87 11.43 0.87
N PHE A 352 -5.05 12.75 0.89
CA PHE A 352 -4.33 13.68 0.01
C PHE A 352 -2.88 13.86 0.51
N HIS A 353 -2.06 14.52 -0.28
CA HIS A 353 -0.67 14.79 0.10
C HIS A 353 -0.56 15.54 1.43
N GLU A 354 -1.34 16.60 1.60
CA GLU A 354 -1.30 17.43 2.81
C GLU A 354 -1.83 16.76 4.07
N ARG A 355 -2.67 15.71 3.93
CA ARG A 355 -3.24 14.98 5.08
C ARG A 355 -3.94 15.89 6.09
N ASP A 356 -4.66 16.88 5.60
CA ASP A 356 -5.23 18.01 6.36
C ASP A 356 -6.72 17.90 6.65
N LEU A 357 -7.35 16.75 6.32
CA LEU A 357 -8.74 16.53 6.63
C LEU A 357 -8.97 16.23 8.12
N GLU A 358 -10.23 16.40 8.55
CA GLU A 358 -10.63 16.36 9.95
C GLU A 358 -10.38 14.99 10.61
N ASN A 359 -10.67 13.90 9.89
CA ASN A 359 -10.56 12.55 10.43
C ASN A 359 -9.24 11.88 10.05
N ALA A 360 -8.71 11.11 11.01
CA ALA A 360 -7.78 10.01 10.76
C ALA A 360 -8.58 8.72 10.62
N ASN A 361 -8.17 7.81 9.75
CA ASN A 361 -8.78 6.49 9.68
C ASN A 361 -7.74 5.38 9.56
N ALA A 362 -8.08 4.18 10.03
CA ALA A 362 -7.28 2.97 9.86
C ALA A 362 -8.17 1.74 9.82
N ALA A 363 -7.78 0.73 9.08
CA ALA A 363 -8.36 -0.59 9.29
C ALA A 363 -7.90 -1.15 10.64
N VAL A 364 -8.81 -1.73 11.40
CA VAL A 364 -8.51 -2.62 12.52
C VAL A 364 -8.97 -4.00 12.10
N VAL A 365 -8.02 -4.91 11.95
CA VAL A 365 -8.24 -6.19 11.32
C VAL A 365 -7.71 -7.36 12.14
N VAL A 366 -8.33 -8.51 11.96
CA VAL A 366 -8.05 -9.76 12.66
C VAL A 366 -7.56 -10.79 11.66
N GLN A 367 -6.50 -11.50 12.03
CA GLN A 367 -5.92 -12.55 11.19
C GLN A 367 -6.91 -13.71 10.95
N ILE A 368 -7.03 -14.11 9.68
CA ILE A 368 -7.80 -15.23 9.19
C ILE A 368 -6.83 -16.23 8.56
N ASN A 369 -6.95 -17.49 8.93
CA ASN A 369 -6.10 -18.57 8.43
C ASN A 369 -6.87 -19.46 7.45
N PRO A 370 -6.20 -20.26 6.59
CA PRO A 370 -6.84 -21.15 5.65
C PRO A 370 -7.84 -22.13 6.27
N GLU A 371 -7.62 -22.55 7.51
CA GLU A 371 -8.51 -23.45 8.27
C GLU A 371 -9.88 -22.81 8.54
N ASP A 372 -9.94 -21.48 8.69
CA ASP A 372 -11.19 -20.75 8.99
C ASP A 372 -12.18 -20.75 7.82
N PHE A 373 -11.71 -20.98 6.60
CA PHE A 373 -12.53 -20.94 5.38
C PHE A 373 -12.38 -22.19 4.48
N GLY A 374 -11.76 -23.26 4.97
CA GLY A 374 -11.57 -24.50 4.20
C GLY A 374 -10.54 -24.38 3.06
N GLY A 375 -9.61 -23.45 3.18
CA GLY A 375 -8.57 -23.14 2.18
C GLY A 375 -7.55 -24.28 1.96
N GLU A 376 -7.43 -25.23 2.89
CA GLU A 376 -6.58 -26.41 2.73
C GLU A 376 -6.99 -27.29 1.54
N LYS A 377 -8.29 -27.34 1.23
CA LYS A 377 -8.85 -28.16 0.16
C LYS A 377 -9.14 -27.38 -1.12
N ASN A 378 -9.40 -26.08 -1.00
CA ASN A 378 -9.76 -25.21 -2.12
C ASN A 378 -9.02 -23.88 -2.03
N PRO A 379 -8.06 -23.59 -2.93
CA PRO A 379 -7.34 -22.32 -2.93
C PRO A 379 -8.27 -21.09 -3.08
N MET A 380 -9.42 -21.23 -3.72
CA MET A 380 -10.39 -20.16 -3.95
C MET A 380 -11.32 -19.91 -2.76
N ALA A 381 -11.33 -20.77 -1.75
CA ALA A 381 -12.24 -20.66 -0.60
C ALA A 381 -12.09 -19.32 0.16
N GLY A 382 -10.88 -18.74 0.18
CA GLY A 382 -10.65 -17.42 0.78
C GLY A 382 -11.33 -16.28 0.00
N VAL A 383 -11.43 -16.40 -1.32
CA VAL A 383 -12.19 -15.46 -2.17
C VAL A 383 -13.68 -15.55 -1.84
N GLU A 384 -14.23 -16.77 -1.72
CA GLU A 384 -15.63 -16.97 -1.38
C GLU A 384 -15.95 -16.48 0.03
N PHE A 385 -15.03 -16.68 0.98
CA PHE A 385 -15.14 -16.13 2.34
C PHE A 385 -15.22 -14.61 2.34
N GLN A 386 -14.37 -13.91 1.56
CA GLN A 386 -14.44 -12.46 1.42
C GLN A 386 -15.77 -12.03 0.79
N ARG A 387 -16.20 -12.65 -0.31
CA ARG A 387 -17.47 -12.36 -1.00
C ARG A 387 -18.68 -12.49 -0.06
N TYR A 388 -18.69 -13.51 0.78
CA TYR A 388 -19.78 -13.73 1.74
C TYR A 388 -19.94 -12.56 2.71
N TRP A 389 -18.85 -12.10 3.33
CA TRP A 389 -18.90 -10.98 4.29
C TRP A 389 -19.08 -9.61 3.61
N GLU A 390 -18.56 -9.42 2.41
CA GLU A 390 -18.79 -8.23 1.59
C GLU A 390 -20.28 -8.10 1.22
N ARG A 391 -20.95 -9.22 0.91
CA ARG A 391 -22.39 -9.26 0.64
C ARG A 391 -23.22 -9.01 1.90
N LYS A 392 -22.84 -9.60 3.02
CA LYS A 392 -23.50 -9.32 4.31
C LYS A 392 -23.44 -7.83 4.68
N ALA A 393 -22.32 -7.19 4.44
CA ALA A 393 -22.17 -5.75 4.63
C ALA A 393 -23.01 -4.93 3.64
N TYR A 394 -23.15 -5.38 2.39
CA TYR A 394 -24.02 -4.75 1.40
C TYR A 394 -25.50 -4.81 1.79
N GLU A 395 -25.98 -5.98 2.23
CA GLU A 395 -27.33 -6.19 2.75
C GLU A 395 -27.59 -5.28 3.98
N ALA A 396 -26.71 -5.29 4.96
CA ALA A 396 -26.80 -4.48 6.17
C ALA A 396 -26.76 -2.98 5.88
N GLY A 397 -26.03 -2.55 4.85
CA GLY A 397 -25.98 -1.19 4.37
C GLY A 397 -27.25 -0.71 3.64
N GLY A 398 -28.17 -1.61 3.30
CA GLY A 398 -29.43 -1.31 2.62
C GLY A 398 -29.43 -1.60 1.11
N GLY A 399 -28.48 -2.38 0.59
CA GLY A 399 -28.46 -2.87 -0.80
C GLY A 399 -28.13 -1.82 -1.85
N ASN A 400 -27.38 -0.77 -1.49
CA ASN A 400 -27.09 0.38 -2.36
C ASN A 400 -25.68 0.95 -2.19
N TYR A 401 -24.70 0.10 -1.82
CA TYR A 401 -23.31 0.44 -1.52
C TYR A 401 -23.09 1.42 -0.37
N ARG A 402 -24.11 1.75 0.42
CA ARG A 402 -23.91 2.40 1.71
C ARG A 402 -23.24 1.42 2.67
N ALA A 403 -22.26 1.89 3.43
CA ALA A 403 -21.57 1.01 4.35
C ALA A 403 -22.33 0.87 5.69
N PRO A 404 -22.39 -0.34 6.29
CA PRO A 404 -22.85 -0.47 7.66
C PRO A 404 -21.89 0.23 8.61
N VAL A 405 -22.43 1.03 9.55
CA VAL A 405 -21.65 1.79 10.53
C VAL A 405 -22.22 1.61 11.94
N GLN A 406 -21.33 1.58 12.93
CA GLN A 406 -21.67 1.42 14.33
C GLN A 406 -20.69 2.19 15.21
N LEU A 407 -21.15 2.75 16.35
CA LEU A 407 -20.27 3.32 17.35
C LEU A 407 -19.62 2.21 18.19
N PHE A 408 -18.39 2.41 18.64
CA PHE A 408 -17.66 1.39 19.39
C PHE A 408 -18.37 0.96 20.69
N LYS A 409 -19.02 1.90 21.41
CA LYS A 409 -19.84 1.55 22.59
C LYS A 409 -20.95 0.54 22.24
N ASP A 410 -21.69 0.82 21.17
CA ASP A 410 -22.83 0.02 20.73
C ASP A 410 -22.37 -1.32 20.13
N PHE A 411 -21.20 -1.32 19.45
CA PHE A 411 -20.55 -2.55 18.97
C PHE A 411 -20.18 -3.52 20.09
N LYS A 412 -19.68 -3.00 21.22
CA LYS A 412 -19.42 -3.82 22.43
C LYS A 412 -20.67 -4.45 22.99
N GLU A 413 -21.77 -3.71 22.95
CA GLU A 413 -23.08 -4.13 23.49
C GLU A 413 -23.92 -4.91 22.46
N LYS A 414 -23.45 -5.07 21.23
CA LYS A 414 -24.13 -5.74 20.11
C LYS A 414 -25.48 -5.10 19.74
N VAL A 415 -25.61 -3.79 19.91
CA VAL A 415 -26.81 -3.04 19.60
C VAL A 415 -26.56 -2.04 18.46
N VAL A 416 -27.59 -1.81 17.65
CA VAL A 416 -27.51 -0.84 16.52
C VAL A 416 -27.41 0.59 17.07
N SER A 417 -26.48 1.38 16.59
CA SER A 417 -26.38 2.81 16.92
C SER A 417 -27.55 3.61 16.34
N SER A 418 -27.97 4.66 17.04
CA SER A 418 -29.11 5.51 16.64
C SER A 418 -28.70 6.91 16.20
N SER A 419 -27.51 7.37 16.57
CA SER A 419 -26.99 8.70 16.24
C SER A 419 -25.47 8.70 16.24
N PHE A 420 -24.86 9.62 15.52
CA PHE A 420 -23.43 9.89 15.62
C PHE A 420 -23.11 10.67 16.90
N GLY A 421 -21.86 10.57 17.38
CA GLY A 421 -21.29 11.42 18.40
C GLY A 421 -20.64 12.67 17.80
N GLU A 422 -19.43 12.99 18.25
CA GLU A 422 -18.63 14.09 17.71
C GLU A 422 -18.01 13.76 16.33
N ILE A 423 -17.89 12.46 16.01
CA ILE A 423 -17.24 11.99 14.78
C ILE A 423 -18.32 11.65 13.74
N TYR A 424 -18.15 12.19 12.54
CA TYR A 424 -19.00 11.89 11.39
C TYR A 424 -18.27 11.05 10.37
N PRO A 425 -18.94 10.04 9.75
CA PRO A 425 -18.29 9.16 8.78
C PRO A 425 -17.91 9.90 7.50
N THR A 426 -16.73 9.59 6.98
CA THR A 426 -16.25 10.16 5.71
C THR A 426 -16.57 9.27 4.51
N TYR A 427 -17.06 8.05 4.73
CA TYR A 427 -17.39 7.09 3.67
C TYR A 427 -18.46 7.59 2.71
N ARG A 428 -18.21 7.45 1.41
CA ARG A 428 -19.17 7.74 0.33
C ARG A 428 -19.41 6.47 -0.48
N PRO A 429 -20.66 6.18 -0.87
CA PRO A 429 -21.89 7.01 -0.97
C PRO A 429 -22.63 7.31 0.33
N GLY A 430 -22.15 6.90 1.47
CA GLY A 430 -22.75 7.18 2.78
C GLY A 430 -22.89 5.93 3.62
N CYS A 431 -23.36 6.09 4.86
CA CYS A 431 -23.45 5.02 5.83
C CYS A 431 -24.91 4.75 6.25
N THR A 432 -25.15 3.53 6.75
CA THR A 432 -26.39 3.11 7.39
C THR A 432 -26.06 2.53 8.75
N PHE A 433 -26.74 2.93 9.81
CA PHE A 433 -26.58 2.29 11.10
C PHE A 433 -27.02 0.83 11.05
N ALA A 434 -26.13 -0.07 11.38
CA ALA A 434 -26.36 -1.51 11.40
C ALA A 434 -25.51 -2.19 12.46
N ASN A 435 -25.85 -3.42 12.82
CA ASN A 435 -25.04 -4.22 13.74
C ASN A 435 -23.91 -4.89 12.93
N LEU A 436 -22.67 -4.50 13.15
CA LEU A 436 -21.50 -5.06 12.46
C LEU A 436 -21.22 -6.53 12.84
N TRP A 437 -21.82 -7.05 13.91
CA TRP A 437 -21.76 -8.49 14.21
C TRP A 437 -22.48 -9.35 13.18
N ASP A 438 -23.44 -8.78 12.44
CA ASP A 438 -24.11 -9.46 11.33
C ASP A 438 -23.26 -9.48 10.04
N CYS A 439 -22.18 -8.68 10.01
CA CYS A 439 -21.33 -8.48 8.83
C CYS A 439 -19.93 -9.12 8.96
N LEU A 440 -19.60 -9.72 10.09
CA LEU A 440 -18.29 -10.33 10.39
C LEU A 440 -18.48 -11.57 11.27
N PRO A 441 -17.53 -12.54 11.23
CA PRO A 441 -17.58 -13.69 12.13
C PRO A 441 -17.49 -13.26 13.61
N ASP A 442 -18.19 -13.94 14.51
CA ASP A 442 -18.22 -13.64 15.95
C ASP A 442 -16.82 -13.55 16.56
N TYR A 443 -15.93 -14.50 16.24
CA TYR A 443 -14.56 -14.51 16.75
C TYR A 443 -13.72 -13.31 16.26
N VAL A 444 -14.07 -12.72 15.11
CA VAL A 444 -13.47 -11.49 14.61
C VAL A 444 -13.99 -10.30 15.43
N CYS A 445 -15.29 -10.23 15.62
CA CYS A 445 -15.93 -9.16 16.42
C CYS A 445 -15.42 -9.14 17.87
N GLU A 446 -15.33 -10.30 18.52
CA GLU A 446 -14.74 -10.43 19.87
C GLU A 446 -13.30 -9.92 19.90
N SER A 447 -12.48 -10.33 18.92
CA SER A 447 -11.10 -9.88 18.81
C SER A 447 -10.98 -8.38 18.55
N LEU A 448 -11.88 -7.80 17.74
CA LEU A 448 -11.93 -6.34 17.51
C LEU A 448 -12.25 -5.57 18.78
N VAL A 449 -13.22 -6.03 19.59
CA VAL A 449 -13.54 -5.42 20.91
C VAL A 449 -12.31 -5.43 21.82
N GLU A 450 -11.62 -6.57 21.93
CA GLU A 450 -10.41 -6.68 22.75
C GLU A 450 -9.29 -5.78 22.22
N GLY A 451 -9.05 -5.81 20.90
CA GLY A 451 -7.98 -5.06 20.27
C GLY A 451 -8.16 -3.55 20.36
N ILE A 452 -9.33 -3.03 20.03
CA ILE A 452 -9.62 -1.58 20.11
C ILE A 452 -9.50 -1.10 21.56
N THR A 453 -10.06 -1.85 22.54
CA THR A 453 -9.91 -1.53 23.95
C THR A 453 -8.43 -1.55 24.39
N ALA A 454 -7.64 -2.51 23.91
CA ALA A 454 -6.22 -2.57 24.24
C ALA A 454 -5.42 -1.39 23.62
N PHE A 455 -5.81 -0.93 22.44
CA PHE A 455 -5.16 0.21 21.78
C PHE A 455 -5.39 1.53 22.52
N GLY A 456 -6.51 1.67 23.26
CA GLY A 456 -6.76 2.79 24.17
C GLY A 456 -5.69 2.95 25.25
N LYS A 457 -4.96 1.88 25.60
CA LYS A 457 -3.83 1.94 26.55
C LYS A 457 -2.55 2.52 25.93
N PHE A 458 -2.42 2.46 24.60
CA PHE A 458 -1.25 2.97 23.87
C PHE A 458 -1.48 4.39 23.36
N LEU A 459 -2.73 4.70 22.99
CA LEU A 459 -3.13 6.02 22.52
C LEU A 459 -4.41 6.45 23.20
N THR A 460 -4.32 7.50 24.01
CA THR A 460 -5.42 8.05 24.80
C THR A 460 -6.64 8.32 23.94
N ASN A 461 -7.81 7.86 24.37
CA ASN A 461 -9.09 8.00 23.67
C ASN A 461 -9.20 7.23 22.35
N TYR A 462 -8.34 6.25 22.09
CA TYR A 462 -8.51 5.41 20.89
C TYR A 462 -9.79 4.57 20.96
N ASP A 463 -10.17 4.10 22.15
CA ASP A 463 -11.35 3.30 22.44
C ASP A 463 -12.54 4.13 22.97
N ARG A 464 -12.58 5.43 22.60
CA ARG A 464 -13.67 6.33 23.00
C ARG A 464 -15.03 5.77 22.57
N PRO A 465 -16.11 6.04 23.32
CA PRO A 465 -17.44 5.46 23.08
C PRO A 465 -17.98 5.71 21.66
N ASP A 466 -17.67 6.86 21.09
CA ASP A 466 -18.15 7.31 19.78
C ASP A 466 -17.15 7.11 18.62
N THR A 467 -16.07 6.32 18.85
CA THR A 467 -15.22 5.85 17.72
C THR A 467 -16.10 5.20 16.66
N LEU A 468 -16.00 5.65 15.42
CA LEU A 468 -16.78 5.09 14.31
C LEU A 468 -16.14 3.82 13.77
N LEU A 469 -16.95 2.79 13.62
CA LEU A 469 -16.58 1.53 12.98
C LEU A 469 -17.39 1.42 11.69
N THR A 470 -16.72 1.39 10.53
CA THR A 470 -17.34 1.25 9.22
C THR A 470 -16.95 -0.10 8.62
N GLY A 471 -17.92 -0.94 8.29
CA GLY A 471 -17.70 -2.30 7.76
C GLY A 471 -17.86 -2.37 6.25
N VAL A 472 -17.16 -3.29 5.57
CA VAL A 472 -16.16 -4.21 6.11
C VAL A 472 -14.83 -4.03 5.36
N GLU A 473 -13.71 -4.18 6.05
CA GLU A 473 -12.38 -4.21 5.43
C GLU A 473 -12.00 -5.68 5.24
N THR A 474 -12.11 -6.21 4.02
CA THR A 474 -11.89 -7.63 3.72
C THR A 474 -10.68 -7.89 2.83
N ARG A 475 -10.19 -6.84 2.16
CA ARG A 475 -9.16 -6.95 1.11
C ARG A 475 -7.81 -6.40 1.55
N THR A 476 -7.33 -6.81 2.73
CA THR A 476 -6.03 -6.38 3.27
C THR A 476 -4.84 -6.98 2.53
N SER A 477 -5.03 -8.16 1.93
CA SER A 477 -4.05 -8.85 1.08
C SER A 477 -4.73 -9.94 0.26
N SER A 478 -4.01 -10.51 -0.72
CA SER A 478 -4.51 -11.64 -1.49
C SER A 478 -4.84 -12.84 -0.59
N PRO A 479 -6.00 -13.47 -0.74
CA PRO A 479 -6.38 -14.67 0.03
C PRO A 479 -5.73 -15.96 -0.50
N LEU A 480 -5.01 -15.87 -1.61
CA LEU A 480 -4.32 -16.97 -2.25
C LEU A 480 -2.93 -16.58 -2.72
N ARG A 481 -2.16 -17.59 -3.10
CA ARG A 481 -0.82 -17.46 -3.68
C ARG A 481 -0.72 -18.27 -4.96
N ILE A 482 -0.20 -17.65 -6.02
CA ILE A 482 0.20 -18.36 -7.25
C ILE A 482 1.63 -18.85 -7.02
N LEU A 483 1.83 -20.17 -6.99
CA LEU A 483 3.14 -20.74 -6.68
C LEU A 483 4.16 -20.43 -7.77
N ARG A 484 5.39 -20.15 -7.35
CA ARG A 484 6.54 -19.92 -8.23
C ARG A 484 7.80 -20.58 -7.65
N ASN A 485 8.71 -20.97 -8.54
CA ASN A 485 10.00 -21.56 -8.20
C ASN A 485 11.03 -20.48 -7.84
N ASP A 486 12.29 -20.88 -7.62
CA ASP A 486 13.39 -19.98 -7.30
C ASP A 486 13.76 -19.02 -8.44
N GLU A 487 13.41 -19.37 -9.69
CA GLU A 487 13.53 -18.52 -10.87
C GLU A 487 12.33 -17.56 -11.04
N MET A 488 11.45 -17.49 -10.04
CA MET A 488 10.23 -16.69 -10.02
C MET A 488 9.19 -17.10 -11.08
N GLN A 489 9.34 -18.25 -11.74
CA GLN A 489 8.37 -18.81 -12.67
C GLN A 489 7.31 -19.63 -11.96
N SER A 490 6.10 -19.62 -12.50
CA SER A 490 5.04 -20.57 -12.12
C SER A 490 5.40 -22.02 -12.53
N ASN A 491 4.47 -22.95 -12.34
CA ASN A 491 4.61 -24.31 -12.88
C ASN A 491 4.57 -24.37 -14.42
N ILE A 492 4.26 -23.28 -15.09
CA ILE A 492 4.29 -23.13 -16.55
C ILE A 492 5.44 -22.19 -16.93
N ARG A 493 6.32 -22.65 -17.81
CA ARG A 493 7.48 -21.88 -18.27
C ARG A 493 7.04 -20.59 -18.96
N GLY A 494 7.74 -19.50 -18.66
CA GLY A 494 7.47 -18.18 -19.23
C GLY A 494 6.36 -17.41 -18.52
N ILE A 495 5.75 -17.94 -17.45
CA ILE A 495 4.75 -17.21 -16.64
C ILE A 495 5.35 -16.82 -15.31
N TYR A 496 5.36 -15.51 -15.02
CA TYR A 496 5.97 -14.88 -13.84
C TYR A 496 4.91 -14.18 -12.97
N PRO A 497 4.38 -14.86 -11.92
CA PRO A 497 3.48 -14.22 -10.98
C PRO A 497 4.22 -13.22 -10.09
N CYS A 498 3.73 -11.98 -9.99
CA CYS A 498 4.34 -10.93 -9.16
C CYS A 498 3.30 -10.05 -8.46
N GLY A 499 3.78 -9.24 -7.53
CA GLY A 499 2.97 -8.28 -6.80
C GLY A 499 2.02 -8.89 -5.77
N GLU A 500 1.04 -8.11 -5.35
CA GLU A 500 0.12 -8.45 -4.29
C GLU A 500 -0.86 -9.56 -4.70
N GLY A 501 -1.37 -9.54 -5.92
CA GLY A 501 -2.28 -10.56 -6.43
C GLY A 501 -1.70 -11.96 -6.40
N SER A 502 -0.40 -12.08 -6.66
CA SER A 502 0.32 -13.35 -6.59
C SER A 502 0.64 -13.81 -5.16
N GLY A 503 0.28 -13.02 -4.12
CA GLY A 503 0.44 -13.37 -2.72
C GLY A 503 1.84 -13.17 -2.12
N TYR A 504 2.72 -12.37 -2.77
CA TYR A 504 4.11 -12.14 -2.34
C TYR A 504 4.41 -10.72 -1.86
N ALA A 505 3.55 -9.76 -2.15
CA ALA A 505 3.69 -8.38 -1.76
C ALA A 505 2.44 -7.87 -1.06
N GLY A 506 2.53 -6.71 -0.40
CA GLY A 506 1.41 -6.11 0.29
C GLY A 506 1.57 -4.58 0.39
N GLY A 507 1.58 -3.88 -0.74
CA GLY A 507 1.70 -2.43 -0.83
C GLY A 507 2.65 -1.97 -1.94
N ILE A 508 2.67 -0.67 -2.21
CA ILE A 508 3.36 -0.06 -3.37
C ILE A 508 4.83 -0.49 -3.42
N MET A 509 5.62 -0.19 -2.39
CA MET A 509 7.07 -0.46 -2.38
C MET A 509 7.45 -1.94 -2.44
N SER A 510 6.63 -2.82 -1.87
CA SER A 510 6.92 -4.25 -1.88
C SER A 510 6.48 -4.93 -3.19
N ALA A 511 5.61 -4.29 -3.94
CA ALA A 511 5.12 -4.77 -5.23
C ALA A 511 5.97 -4.24 -6.40
N SER A 512 6.48 -3.02 -6.29
CA SER A 512 7.41 -2.39 -7.24
C SER A 512 8.78 -3.02 -7.15
#